data_1751c465c87dbf4a24f304ca9cfdb70b
#
_entry.id   1751c465c87dbf4a24f304ca9cfdb70b
#
_cell.length_a   1.000
_cell.length_b   1.000
_cell.length_c   1.000
_cell.angle_alpha   90.00
_cell.angle_beta   90.00
_cell.angle_gamma   90.00
#
_symmetry.space_group_name_H-M   'P 1'
#
loop_
_entity.id
_entity.type
_entity.pdbx_description
1 polymer ?
#
loop_
_entity_poly.entity_id
_entity_poly.type
_entity_poly.pdbx_seq_one_letter_code
_entity_poly.pdbx_strand_id
1 'polypeptide(L)'
;KPAGELTLDVRGYRLSANAPPELLAALPTLLAPYTGTGRSYEDLVNATADVTRYLQRTAGWYLGYAYLPEQVPEGGIVQIQLLEGRLDRIDLQWPDSLPVQRRVIEGYLAQLRPGDILRVRDVERVVFLINDLRGITARFDIVAGAQPGTASLRVTGQAESRWSGKAD
;
A
#
# COMPACT_ATOMS: atom_id res chain seq x y z
N LYS A 1 16.50 21.54 -20.43
CA LYS A 1 17.05 21.09 -19.17
C LYS A 1 17.76 22.24 -18.47
N PRO A 2 17.39 22.53 -17.19
CA PRO A 2 18.00 23.66 -16.49
C PRO A 2 19.49 23.47 -16.30
N ALA A 3 20.21 24.56 -16.42
CA ALA A 3 21.64 24.55 -16.14
C ALA A 3 21.84 24.18 -14.66
N GLY A 4 22.79 23.30 -14.40
CA GLY A 4 23.07 22.86 -13.05
C GLY A 4 22.31 21.64 -12.58
N GLU A 5 21.41 21.13 -13.39
CA GLU A 5 20.74 19.88 -13.03
C GLU A 5 21.74 18.74 -13.00
N LEU A 6 21.77 18.01 -11.91
CA LEU A 6 22.70 16.89 -11.78
C LEU A 6 22.11 15.63 -12.38
N THR A 7 22.97 14.88 -13.05
CA THR A 7 22.59 13.58 -13.58
C THR A 7 23.63 12.57 -13.12
N LEU A 8 23.26 11.31 -13.21
CA LEU A 8 24.20 10.27 -12.88
C LEU A 8 23.99 9.09 -13.83
N ASP A 9 25.02 8.26 -13.94
CA ASP A 9 24.94 7.06 -14.76
C ASP A 9 24.49 5.93 -13.84
N VAL A 10 23.33 5.36 -14.14
CA VAL A 10 22.75 4.30 -13.33
C VAL A 10 23.01 2.97 -13.99
N ARG A 11 23.76 2.11 -13.29
CA ARG A 11 24.03 0.75 -13.77
C ARG A 11 22.97 -0.23 -13.30
N GLY A 12 22.29 0.07 -12.20
CA GLY A 12 21.25 -0.79 -11.70
C GLY A 12 20.68 -0.25 -10.41
N TYR A 13 19.72 -0.99 -9.90
CA TYR A 13 19.02 -0.65 -8.66
C TYR A 13 19.09 -1.82 -7.70
N ARG A 14 19.22 -1.52 -6.42
CA ARG A 14 19.24 -2.54 -5.38
C ARG A 14 18.12 -2.26 -4.40
N LEU A 15 17.33 -3.29 -4.13
CA LEU A 15 16.21 -3.17 -3.22
C LEU A 15 16.61 -3.66 -1.84
N SER A 16 15.89 -3.20 -0.81
CA SER A 16 16.08 -3.70 0.54
C SER A 16 15.79 -5.20 0.61
N ALA A 17 16.26 -5.85 1.69
CA ALA A 17 16.26 -7.30 1.79
C ALA A 17 14.86 -7.92 1.79
N ASN A 18 13.84 -7.12 2.08
CA ASN A 18 12.47 -7.60 2.14
C ASN A 18 11.77 -7.65 0.78
N ALA A 19 12.51 -7.45 -0.31
CA ALA A 19 11.90 -7.44 -1.65
C ALA A 19 11.35 -8.82 -2.01
N PRO A 20 10.12 -8.87 -2.54
CA PRO A 20 9.58 -10.15 -3.01
C PRO A 20 10.44 -10.72 -4.14
N PRO A 21 10.63 -12.05 -4.18
CA PRO A 21 11.44 -12.65 -5.24
C PRO A 21 10.96 -12.33 -6.65
N GLU A 22 9.64 -12.27 -6.86
CA GLU A 22 9.10 -11.95 -8.17
C GLU A 22 9.45 -10.52 -8.60
N LEU A 23 9.54 -9.60 -7.63
CA LEU A 23 9.96 -8.24 -7.94
C LEU A 23 11.42 -8.21 -8.35
N LEU A 24 12.26 -8.96 -7.63
CA LEU A 24 13.68 -9.02 -8.00
C LEU A 24 13.86 -9.55 -9.41
N ALA A 25 13.06 -10.55 -9.79
CA ALA A 25 13.14 -11.11 -11.14
C ALA A 25 12.66 -10.11 -12.19
N ALA A 26 11.67 -9.29 -11.87
CA ALA A 26 11.11 -8.33 -12.82
C ALA A 26 11.89 -7.03 -12.89
N LEU A 27 12.79 -6.79 -11.94
CA LEU A 27 13.42 -5.49 -11.76
C LEU A 27 14.16 -4.98 -13.00
N PRO A 28 14.98 -5.79 -13.68
CA PRO A 28 15.70 -5.28 -14.84
C PRO A 28 14.78 -4.77 -15.93
N THR A 29 13.69 -5.46 -16.20
CA THR A 29 12.72 -5.02 -17.20
C THR A 29 11.93 -3.82 -16.71
N LEU A 30 11.50 -3.85 -15.46
CA LEU A 30 10.69 -2.79 -14.89
C LEU A 30 11.42 -1.45 -14.88
N LEU A 31 12.70 -1.46 -14.52
CA LEU A 31 13.48 -0.24 -14.34
C LEU A 31 14.40 0.06 -15.50
N ALA A 32 14.30 -0.69 -16.61
CA ALA A 32 15.11 -0.43 -17.78
C ALA A 32 15.02 1.02 -18.26
N PRO A 33 13.84 1.66 -18.28
CA PRO A 33 13.75 3.05 -18.73
C PRO A 33 14.52 4.04 -17.86
N TYR A 34 14.88 3.66 -16.66
CA TYR A 34 15.54 4.54 -15.69
C TYR A 34 17.00 4.15 -15.47
N THR A 35 17.52 3.27 -16.30
CA THR A 35 18.89 2.77 -16.22
C THR A 35 19.68 3.35 -17.39
N GLY A 36 20.96 3.54 -17.20
CA GLY A 36 21.84 4.05 -18.25
C GLY A 36 22.45 5.39 -17.90
N THR A 37 22.96 6.07 -18.92
CA THR A 37 23.67 7.33 -18.71
C THR A 37 22.71 8.50 -18.61
N GLY A 38 23.12 9.50 -17.83
CA GLY A 38 22.41 10.78 -17.80
C GLY A 38 21.07 10.76 -17.14
N ARG A 39 20.88 9.91 -16.13
CA ARG A 39 19.62 9.85 -15.42
C ARG A 39 19.48 10.99 -14.43
N SER A 40 18.31 11.61 -14.40
CA SER A 40 18.02 12.72 -13.50
C SER A 40 17.44 12.20 -12.19
N TYR A 41 17.36 13.09 -11.20
CA TYR A 41 16.69 12.75 -9.96
C TYR A 41 15.23 12.34 -10.23
N GLU A 42 14.58 13.01 -11.15
CA GLU A 42 13.21 12.65 -11.52
C GLU A 42 13.12 11.23 -12.06
N ASP A 43 14.12 10.80 -12.82
CA ASP A 43 14.16 9.42 -13.30
C ASP A 43 14.18 8.44 -12.11
N LEU A 44 14.95 8.75 -11.08
CA LEU A 44 15.06 7.89 -9.91
C LEU A 44 13.73 7.87 -9.13
N VAL A 45 13.06 9.01 -9.05
CA VAL A 45 11.76 9.10 -8.39
C VAL A 45 10.73 8.27 -9.17
N ASN A 46 10.77 8.34 -10.49
CA ASN A 46 9.86 7.57 -11.33
C ASN A 46 10.12 6.07 -11.22
N ALA A 47 11.39 5.68 -11.15
CA ALA A 47 11.74 4.29 -10.94
C ALA A 47 11.15 3.79 -9.63
N THR A 48 11.29 4.59 -8.59
CA THR A 48 10.77 4.24 -7.26
C THR A 48 9.24 4.13 -7.29
N ALA A 49 8.58 5.03 -8.00
CA ALA A 49 7.11 4.98 -8.15
C ALA A 49 6.66 3.71 -8.87
N ASP A 50 7.42 3.27 -9.87
CA ASP A 50 7.09 2.04 -10.57
C ASP A 50 7.24 0.82 -9.68
N VAL A 51 8.22 0.83 -8.78
CA VAL A 51 8.39 -0.25 -7.81
C VAL A 51 7.18 -0.26 -6.86
N THR A 52 6.75 0.90 -6.38
CA THR A 52 5.56 0.98 -5.53
C THR A 52 4.35 0.38 -6.23
N ARG A 53 4.17 0.73 -7.49
CA ARG A 53 3.03 0.22 -8.25
C ARG A 53 3.08 -1.29 -8.37
N TYR A 54 4.26 -1.84 -8.58
CA TYR A 54 4.43 -3.28 -8.64
C TYR A 54 4.07 -3.94 -7.31
N LEU A 55 4.55 -3.37 -6.21
CA LEU A 55 4.26 -3.91 -4.88
C LEU A 55 2.76 -3.98 -4.64
N GLN A 56 2.04 -2.92 -5.00
CA GLN A 56 0.62 -2.85 -4.72
C GLN A 56 -0.21 -3.68 -5.69
N ARG A 57 0.09 -3.63 -6.96
CA ARG A 57 -0.75 -4.24 -7.98
C ARG A 57 -0.39 -5.69 -8.27
N THR A 58 0.89 -6.02 -8.26
CA THR A 58 1.33 -7.36 -8.64
C THR A 58 1.68 -8.20 -7.42
N ALA A 59 2.44 -7.67 -6.48
CA ALA A 59 2.76 -8.42 -5.27
C ALA A 59 1.63 -8.40 -4.25
N GLY A 60 0.65 -7.51 -4.41
CA GLY A 60 -0.53 -7.49 -3.56
C GLY A 60 -0.31 -6.89 -2.19
N TRP A 61 0.72 -6.09 -2.01
CA TRP A 61 0.96 -5.39 -0.74
C TRP A 61 0.09 -4.12 -0.72
N TYR A 62 -1.07 -4.20 -0.09
CA TYR A 62 -2.06 -3.13 -0.15
C TYR A 62 -1.50 -1.76 0.21
N LEU A 63 -0.64 -1.71 1.22
CA LEU A 63 -0.03 -0.48 1.71
C LEU A 63 1.47 -0.44 1.48
N GLY A 64 1.98 -1.35 0.65
CA GLY A 64 3.41 -1.38 0.36
C GLY A 64 3.83 -0.20 -0.47
N TYR A 65 5.01 0.31 -0.20
CA TYR A 65 5.55 1.35 -1.06
C TYR A 65 7.07 1.38 -0.99
N ALA A 66 7.65 1.97 -2.01
CA ALA A 66 9.09 2.14 -2.13
C ALA A 66 9.43 3.60 -1.95
N TYR A 67 10.60 3.86 -1.42
CA TYR A 67 11.09 5.23 -1.36
C TYR A 67 12.58 5.26 -1.63
N LEU A 68 13.03 6.44 -2.04
CA LEU A 68 14.42 6.66 -2.41
C LEU A 68 15.11 7.29 -1.18
N PRO A 69 15.95 6.52 -0.47
CA PRO A 69 16.62 7.09 0.70
C PRO A 69 17.70 8.08 0.26
N GLU A 70 18.08 8.95 1.17
CA GLU A 70 19.21 9.84 0.95
C GLU A 70 20.47 8.98 0.82
N GLN A 71 21.25 9.21 -0.24
CA GLN A 71 22.38 8.35 -0.54
C GLN A 71 23.33 8.99 -1.52
N VAL A 72 24.55 8.49 -1.54
CA VAL A 72 25.49 8.75 -2.62
C VAL A 72 25.66 7.41 -3.33
N PRO A 73 25.11 7.24 -4.54
CA PRO A 73 25.20 5.95 -5.22
C PRO A 73 26.64 5.57 -5.51
N GLU A 74 27.00 4.33 -5.23
CA GLU A 74 28.32 3.79 -5.48
C GLU A 74 28.29 2.87 -6.67
N GLY A 75 29.24 3.05 -7.59
CA GLY A 75 29.33 2.20 -8.77
C GLY A 75 28.10 2.28 -9.66
N GLY A 76 27.34 3.35 -9.55
CA GLY A 76 26.12 3.51 -10.35
C GLY A 76 24.94 2.70 -9.85
N ILE A 77 25.00 2.15 -8.63
CA ILE A 77 23.90 1.37 -8.07
C ILE A 77 23.09 2.26 -7.14
N VAL A 78 21.80 2.39 -7.44
CA VAL A 78 20.87 3.21 -6.66
C VAL A 78 20.10 2.30 -5.70
N GLN A 79 20.04 2.70 -4.44
CA GLN A 79 19.31 1.93 -3.41
C GLN A 79 17.87 2.40 -3.34
N ILE A 80 16.94 1.46 -3.28
CA ILE A 80 15.52 1.74 -3.07
C ILE A 80 15.08 0.91 -1.88
N GLN A 81 14.43 1.57 -0.92
CA GLN A 81 13.93 0.91 0.28
C GLN A 81 12.46 0.60 0.13
N LEU A 82 12.05 -0.57 0.63
CA LEU A 82 10.66 -1.00 0.56
C LEU A 82 10.07 -1.03 1.96
N LEU A 83 8.88 -0.48 2.09
CA LEU A 83 8.09 -0.58 3.31
C LEU A 83 6.89 -1.47 3.02
N GLU A 84 6.65 -2.42 3.92
CA GLU A 84 5.71 -3.51 3.64
C GLU A 84 4.26 -3.12 3.86
N GLY A 85 4.02 -2.11 4.68
CA GLY A 85 2.64 -1.74 4.95
C GLY A 85 1.97 -2.74 5.86
N ARG A 86 2.62 -3.07 6.99
CA ARG A 86 2.03 -4.00 7.94
C ARG A 86 0.91 -3.33 8.71
N LEU A 87 -0.09 -4.13 9.03
CA LEU A 87 -1.22 -3.65 9.82
C LEU A 87 -0.76 -3.45 11.26
N ASP A 88 -0.98 -2.24 11.79
CA ASP A 88 -0.72 -1.94 13.19
C ASP A 88 -1.88 -2.41 14.05
N ARG A 89 -3.08 -1.86 13.76
CA ARG A 89 -4.28 -2.24 14.48
C ARG A 89 -5.51 -1.88 13.68
N ILE A 90 -6.64 -2.42 14.11
CA ILE A 90 -7.94 -2.08 13.54
C ILE A 90 -8.73 -1.30 14.60
N ASP A 91 -9.19 -0.13 14.23
CA ASP A 91 -9.99 0.73 15.08
C ASP A 91 -11.43 0.65 14.59
N LEU A 92 -12.26 -0.07 15.32
CA LEU A 92 -13.64 -0.30 14.91
C LEU A 92 -14.56 0.64 15.67
N GLN A 93 -15.19 1.53 14.93
CA GLN A 93 -16.19 2.47 15.48
C GLN A 93 -17.56 2.00 15.02
N TRP A 94 -18.23 1.27 15.90
CA TRP A 94 -19.48 0.60 15.54
C TRP A 94 -20.55 0.92 16.57
N PRO A 95 -21.51 1.82 16.22
CA PRO A 95 -22.60 2.17 17.14
C PRO A 95 -23.49 0.97 17.45
N ASP A 96 -23.92 0.88 18.70
CA ASP A 96 -24.80 -0.22 19.13
C ASP A 96 -26.16 -0.16 18.46
N SER A 97 -26.53 1.00 17.94
CA SER A 97 -27.84 1.19 17.31
C SER A 97 -27.96 0.55 15.94
N LEU A 98 -26.84 0.08 15.39
CA LEU A 98 -26.89 -0.51 14.05
C LEU A 98 -27.51 -1.89 14.08
N PRO A 99 -28.19 -2.29 12.97
CA PRO A 99 -28.86 -3.60 12.93
C PRO A 99 -27.90 -4.79 12.93
N VAL A 100 -26.62 -4.57 12.64
CA VAL A 100 -25.62 -5.63 12.70
C VAL A 100 -24.78 -5.39 13.94
N GLN A 101 -24.61 -6.42 14.75
CA GLN A 101 -23.87 -6.30 16.01
C GLN A 101 -22.37 -6.20 15.76
N ARG A 102 -21.73 -5.45 16.64
CA ARG A 102 -20.29 -5.23 16.56
C ARG A 102 -19.50 -6.53 16.46
N ARG A 103 -19.89 -7.56 17.21
CA ARG A 103 -19.14 -8.82 17.20
C ARG A 103 -19.14 -9.51 15.85
N VAL A 104 -20.18 -9.29 15.04
CA VAL A 104 -20.25 -9.86 13.70
C VAL A 104 -19.18 -9.23 12.84
N ILE A 105 -19.04 -7.91 12.93
CA ILE A 105 -18.03 -7.18 12.18
C ILE A 105 -16.63 -7.58 12.64
N GLU A 106 -16.45 -7.72 13.96
CA GLU A 106 -15.16 -8.15 14.49
C GLU A 106 -14.76 -9.52 13.94
N GLY A 107 -15.73 -10.40 13.75
CA GLY A 107 -15.48 -11.71 13.21
C GLY A 107 -14.93 -11.65 11.77
N TYR A 108 -15.48 -10.78 10.94
CA TYR A 108 -14.96 -10.59 9.60
C TYR A 108 -13.57 -9.93 9.64
N LEU A 109 -13.40 -8.93 10.48
CA LEU A 109 -12.13 -8.20 10.56
C LEU A 109 -11.01 -9.07 11.13
N ALA A 110 -11.34 -10.14 11.83
CA ALA A 110 -10.32 -11.03 12.39
C ALA A 110 -9.49 -11.72 11.32
N GLN A 111 -9.92 -11.68 10.06
CA GLN A 111 -9.12 -12.21 8.94
C GLN A 111 -7.91 -11.32 8.66
N LEU A 112 -7.94 -10.08 9.12
CA LEU A 112 -6.84 -9.14 8.96
C LEU A 112 -6.10 -9.06 10.28
N ARG A 113 -4.86 -9.55 10.29
CA ARG A 113 -4.13 -9.72 11.55
C ARG A 113 -3.11 -8.62 11.76
N PRO A 114 -3.14 -7.95 12.91
CA PRO A 114 -2.07 -7.01 13.26
C PRO A 114 -0.70 -7.68 13.17
N GLY A 115 0.26 -6.97 12.63
CA GLY A 115 1.60 -7.47 12.40
C GLY A 115 1.83 -8.06 11.03
N ASP A 116 0.77 -8.43 10.33
CA ASP A 116 0.90 -9.01 8.99
C ASP A 116 0.90 -7.93 7.91
N ILE A 117 1.47 -8.28 6.77
CA ILE A 117 1.34 -7.43 5.58
C ILE A 117 -0.12 -7.48 5.15
N LEU A 118 -0.73 -6.31 4.95
CA LEU A 118 -2.09 -6.25 4.43
C LEU A 118 -2.08 -6.61 2.96
N ARG A 119 -2.81 -7.66 2.62
CA ARG A 119 -2.92 -8.11 1.23
C ARG A 119 -4.18 -7.53 0.61
N VAL A 120 -4.05 -7.04 -0.62
CA VAL A 120 -5.18 -6.48 -1.35
C VAL A 120 -6.36 -7.43 -1.35
N ARG A 121 -6.09 -8.71 -1.65
CA ARG A 121 -7.13 -9.72 -1.74
C ARG A 121 -7.90 -9.87 -0.44
N ASP A 122 -7.19 -9.85 0.69
CA ASP A 122 -7.83 -10.03 1.99
C ASP A 122 -8.66 -8.82 2.38
N VAL A 123 -8.13 -7.63 2.10
CA VAL A 123 -8.87 -6.39 2.40
C VAL A 123 -10.14 -6.34 1.56
N GLU A 124 -10.02 -6.61 0.26
CA GLU A 124 -11.18 -6.56 -0.63
C GLU A 124 -12.26 -7.56 -0.22
N ARG A 125 -11.83 -8.76 0.21
CA ARG A 125 -12.79 -9.75 0.65
C ARG A 125 -13.55 -9.26 1.89
N VAL A 126 -12.84 -8.72 2.86
CA VAL A 126 -13.47 -8.26 4.10
C VAL A 126 -14.41 -7.10 3.81
N VAL A 127 -13.98 -6.16 2.99
CA VAL A 127 -14.82 -5.02 2.60
C VAL A 127 -16.09 -5.51 1.93
N PHE A 128 -15.95 -6.45 0.98
CA PHE A 128 -17.09 -6.98 0.27
C PHE A 128 -18.08 -7.68 1.22
N LEU A 129 -17.56 -8.54 2.11
CA LEU A 129 -18.42 -9.29 3.01
C LEU A 129 -19.18 -8.38 3.97
N ILE A 130 -18.52 -7.37 4.49
CA ILE A 130 -19.17 -6.45 5.43
C ILE A 130 -20.21 -5.61 4.71
N ASN A 131 -19.89 -5.09 3.55
CA ASN A 131 -20.83 -4.22 2.84
C ASN A 131 -21.97 -4.98 2.15
N ASP A 132 -21.87 -6.30 2.13
CA ASP A 132 -22.99 -7.13 1.67
C ASP A 132 -24.05 -7.33 2.76
N LEU A 133 -23.76 -6.97 4.00
CA LEU A 133 -24.73 -7.09 5.09
C LEU A 133 -25.80 -6.02 4.96
N ARG A 134 -27.03 -6.41 5.26
CA ARG A 134 -28.16 -5.51 5.09
C ARG A 134 -28.26 -4.47 6.19
N GLY A 135 -28.65 -3.29 5.81
CA GLY A 135 -28.96 -2.23 6.76
C GLY A 135 -27.80 -1.40 7.22
N ILE A 136 -26.59 -1.72 6.76
CA ILE A 136 -25.41 -0.95 7.17
C ILE A 136 -24.54 -0.63 5.99
N THR A 137 -23.74 0.41 6.16
CA THR A 137 -22.64 0.74 5.28
C THR A 137 -21.40 0.91 6.15
N ALA A 138 -20.33 0.28 5.76
CA ALA A 138 -19.07 0.40 6.48
C ALA A 138 -18.08 1.19 5.64
N ARG A 139 -17.44 2.12 6.29
CA ARG A 139 -16.41 2.94 5.67
C ARG A 139 -15.06 2.50 6.21
N PHE A 140 -14.10 2.34 5.31
CA PHE A 140 -12.76 1.87 5.64
C PHE A 140 -11.76 2.95 5.31
N ASP A 141 -11.06 3.44 6.31
CA ASP A 141 -10.05 4.47 6.15
C ASP A 141 -8.71 3.94 6.60
N ILE A 142 -7.66 4.32 5.88
CA ILE A 142 -6.30 3.96 6.25
C ILE A 142 -5.67 5.18 6.91
N VAL A 143 -5.10 4.97 8.10
CA VAL A 143 -4.38 6.01 8.80
C VAL A 143 -2.99 5.51 9.18
N ALA A 144 -2.08 6.43 9.45
CA ALA A 144 -0.72 6.07 9.79
C ALA A 144 -0.70 5.21 11.06
N GLY A 145 0.15 4.18 11.05
CA GLY A 145 0.38 3.38 12.24
C GLY A 145 1.39 4.03 13.17
N ALA A 146 1.62 3.38 14.31
CA ALA A 146 2.54 3.91 15.31
C ALA A 146 3.99 3.83 14.87
N GLN A 147 4.32 2.85 14.03
CA GLN A 147 5.69 2.64 13.57
C GLN A 147 5.78 2.95 12.08
N PRO A 148 6.96 3.39 11.60
CA PRO A 148 7.14 3.56 10.16
C PRO A 148 6.86 2.25 9.41
N GLY A 149 6.23 2.36 8.26
CA GLY A 149 5.92 1.18 7.46
C GLY A 149 4.71 0.41 7.94
N THR A 150 4.00 0.92 8.94
CA THR A 150 2.74 0.31 9.40
C THR A 150 1.58 1.26 9.18
N ALA A 151 0.39 0.72 9.18
CA ALA A 151 -0.83 1.51 9.04
C ALA A 151 -1.93 0.88 9.87
N SER A 152 -2.86 1.71 10.31
CA SER A 152 -4.04 1.25 11.03
C SER A 152 -5.24 1.38 10.12
N LEU A 153 -6.18 0.46 10.30
CA LEU A 153 -7.42 0.46 9.54
C LEU A 153 -8.52 0.95 10.46
N ARG A 154 -9.18 2.03 10.06
CA ARG A 154 -10.34 2.53 10.81
C ARG A 154 -11.60 2.12 10.08
N VAL A 155 -12.47 1.42 10.78
CA VAL A 155 -13.74 0.95 10.22
C VAL A 155 -14.86 1.67 10.95
N THR A 156 -15.66 2.40 10.22
CA THR A 156 -16.77 3.17 10.78
C THR A 156 -18.07 2.65 10.19
N GLY A 157 -19.00 2.28 11.06
CA GLY A 157 -20.30 1.81 10.63
C GLY A 157 -21.34 2.89 10.70
N GLN A 158 -22.29 2.84 9.78
CA GLN A 158 -23.45 3.71 9.83
C GLN A 158 -24.64 2.99 9.21
N ALA A 159 -25.82 3.45 9.57
CA ALA A 159 -27.02 2.87 9.04
C ALA A 159 -27.10 3.16 7.55
N GLU A 160 -27.56 2.18 6.81
CA GLU A 160 -27.77 2.36 5.38
C GLU A 160 -28.82 3.44 5.16
N SER A 161 -28.55 4.35 4.25
CA SER A 161 -29.47 5.43 3.96
C SER A 161 -30.71 4.89 3.26
N ARG A 162 -31.89 5.25 3.79
CA ARG A 162 -33.12 4.88 3.11
C ARG A 162 -33.23 5.50 1.74
N TRP A 163 -32.64 6.69 1.61
CA TRP A 163 -32.66 7.37 0.33
C TRP A 163 -31.90 6.59 -0.73
N SER A 164 -30.75 6.05 -0.38
CA SER A 164 -29.96 5.30 -1.36
C SER A 164 -30.69 4.03 -1.76
N GLY A 165 -31.42 3.42 -0.82
CA GLY A 165 -32.16 2.22 -1.13
C GLY A 165 -33.44 2.49 -1.91
N LYS A 166 -33.87 3.72 -1.95
CA LYS A 166 -35.13 4.09 -2.59
C LYS A 166 -34.91 5.00 -3.78
N ALA A 167 -33.73 5.11 -4.20
CA ALA A 167 -33.43 5.97 -5.34
C ALA A 167 -34.13 5.51 -6.61
N ASP A 168 -34.86 4.52 -6.49
CA ASP A 168 -35.71 4.01 -7.54
C ASP A 168 -36.72 5.01 -8.07
#